data_5cea6ad7bed316edea3b2a057dde1eb4
#
_entry.id   5cea6ad7bed316edea3b2a057dde1eb4
#
_cell.length_a   1.000
_cell.length_b   1.000
_cell.length_c   1.000
_cell.angle_alpha   90.00
_cell.angle_beta   90.00
_cell.angle_gamma   90.00
#
_symmetry.space_group_name_H-M   'P 1'
#
loop_
_entity.id
_entity.type
_entity.pdbx_description
1 polymer ?
#
loop_
_entity_poly.entity_id
_entity_poly.type
_entity_poly.pdbx_seq_one_letter_code
_entity_poly.pdbx_strand_id
1 'polypeptide(L)'
;MDEDIKEQVIGFEALYKSMHRCKKNVLWKDSAASFYLNGIEQALKLEKQLKEGTYKPRPPKKFEITHPKRREAVSIAFRDRVYQRSLNDNVIYPIMTQSFIHANMACQKGKGTDAAENLLDEFLKHWYRLHGLEGYVLQCDIRGYYPNMSHKVAEETFRKKLPPVIYEMTEKILREQYEGEKGYNPGSQMIQIAGISVLDPMDHMVKEQLHTKEFERYMDDFQMFGETVEELQCRRNAIETYLNEREFELHPKKTRIYPIKEGIKFLGFTHRLTSTGKVIRIIDPKNVKQERKKLRRMVGLVKKGQMTRKKVDECFKAWKAHAAKGNSTKLINRMNKYYADLWKEDQKHEHDHDQKKENCERTEGKGRHAGTAGEAAGDT
;
A
#
# COMPACT_ATOMS: atom_id res chain seq x y z
N MET A 1 32.04 21.40 3.52
CA MET A 1 31.42 20.07 3.30
C MET A 1 30.12 19.90 4.09
N ASP A 2 30.11 20.10 5.41
CA ASP A 2 28.87 19.98 6.22
C ASP A 2 27.82 21.06 5.91
N GLU A 3 28.25 22.31 5.67
CA GLU A 3 27.37 23.39 5.25
C GLU A 3 26.76 23.15 3.86
N ASP A 4 27.53 22.61 2.93
CA ASP A 4 27.02 22.30 1.58
C ASP A 4 25.97 21.19 1.62
N ILE A 5 26.18 20.16 2.47
CA ILE A 5 25.19 19.06 2.66
C ILE A 5 23.94 19.59 3.35
N LYS A 6 24.08 20.49 4.36
CA LYS A 6 22.92 21.15 4.97
C LYS A 6 22.11 21.96 3.95
N GLU A 7 22.77 22.77 3.13
CA GLU A 7 22.10 23.61 2.13
C GLU A 7 21.31 22.77 1.11
N GLN A 8 21.82 21.58 0.75
CA GLN A 8 21.09 20.62 -0.09
C GLN A 8 19.78 20.14 0.55
N VAL A 9 19.63 20.24 1.86
CA VAL A 9 18.44 19.79 2.59
C VAL A 9 17.54 20.94 3.00
N ILE A 10 18.12 22.01 3.60
CA ILE A 10 17.37 23.08 4.21
C ILE A 10 17.30 24.34 3.36
N GLY A 11 18.07 24.44 2.28
CA GLY A 11 18.04 25.58 1.39
C GLY A 11 16.70 25.76 0.69
N PHE A 12 16.36 27.02 0.39
CA PHE A 12 15.09 27.39 -0.23
C PHE A 12 14.75 26.51 -1.46
N GLU A 13 15.70 26.33 -2.37
CA GLU A 13 15.47 25.58 -3.61
C GLU A 13 15.10 24.12 -3.33
N ALA A 14 15.79 23.47 -2.39
CA ALA A 14 15.55 22.11 -1.98
C ALA A 14 14.16 21.93 -1.34
N LEU A 15 13.78 22.85 -0.44
CA LEU A 15 12.47 22.86 0.21
C LEU A 15 11.36 23.16 -0.79
N TYR A 16 11.55 24.12 -1.68
CA TYR A 16 10.58 24.47 -2.70
C TYR A 16 10.33 23.32 -3.69
N LYS A 17 11.38 22.67 -4.19
CA LYS A 17 11.27 21.45 -5.01
C LYS A 17 10.54 20.33 -4.26
N SER A 18 10.85 20.16 -2.99
CA SER A 18 10.22 19.13 -2.14
C SER A 18 8.75 19.41 -1.90
N MET A 19 8.36 20.68 -1.74
CA MET A 19 6.95 21.08 -1.68
C MET A 19 6.19 20.70 -2.93
N HIS A 20 6.75 20.95 -4.11
CA HIS A 20 6.13 20.55 -5.39
C HIS A 20 5.97 19.02 -5.52
N ARG A 21 6.89 18.24 -4.97
CA ARG A 21 6.75 16.77 -4.91
C ARG A 21 5.67 16.34 -3.90
N CYS A 22 5.57 17.01 -2.75
CA CYS A 22 4.61 16.71 -1.70
C CYS A 22 3.15 17.03 -2.06
N LYS A 23 2.90 17.99 -2.98
CA LYS A 23 1.55 18.42 -3.36
C LYS A 23 0.74 17.35 -4.10
N LYS A 24 1.40 16.39 -4.70
CA LYS A 24 0.74 15.38 -5.55
C LYS A 24 -0.35 14.63 -4.77
N ASN A 25 -1.58 14.71 -5.27
CA ASN A 25 -2.78 14.05 -4.71
C ASN A 25 -3.18 14.50 -3.29
N VAL A 26 -2.74 15.66 -2.79
CA VAL A 26 -3.08 16.13 -1.44
C VAL A 26 -3.63 17.56 -1.38
N LEU A 27 -3.69 18.30 -2.50
CA LEU A 27 -4.18 19.68 -2.54
C LEU A 27 -5.68 19.82 -2.24
N TRP A 28 -6.42 18.74 -2.16
CA TRP A 28 -7.80 18.74 -1.67
C TRP A 28 -7.91 18.97 -0.14
N LYS A 29 -6.77 18.93 0.58
CA LYS A 29 -6.69 19.25 2.02
C LYS A 29 -6.35 20.71 2.19
N ASP A 30 -7.17 21.46 2.90
CA ASP A 30 -7.00 22.92 3.11
C ASP A 30 -5.60 23.29 3.61
N SER A 31 -5.04 22.53 4.56
CA SER A 31 -3.69 22.78 5.09
C SER A 31 -2.58 22.62 4.05
N ALA A 32 -2.73 21.71 3.09
CA ALA A 32 -1.77 21.53 2.01
C ALA A 32 -1.97 22.58 0.92
N ALA A 33 -3.22 22.91 0.59
CA ALA A 33 -3.56 23.94 -0.38
C ALA A 33 -3.08 25.33 0.10
N SER A 34 -3.38 25.72 1.35
CA SER A 34 -2.95 26.98 1.93
C SER A 34 -1.42 27.12 1.97
N PHE A 35 -0.71 26.07 2.39
CA PHE A 35 0.76 26.07 2.34
C PHE A 35 1.29 26.23 0.92
N TYR A 36 0.68 25.54 -0.06
CA TYR A 36 1.13 25.57 -1.44
C TYR A 36 0.85 26.90 -2.14
N LEU A 37 -0.30 27.55 -1.88
CA LEU A 37 -0.65 28.84 -2.45
C LEU A 37 0.35 29.94 -2.03
N ASN A 38 0.84 29.88 -0.79
CA ASN A 38 1.86 30.79 -0.29
C ASN A 38 3.27 30.15 -0.31
N GLY A 39 3.53 29.28 -1.29
CA GLY A 39 4.65 28.35 -1.29
C GLY A 39 6.02 28.97 -1.16
N ILE A 40 6.28 30.13 -1.80
CA ILE A 40 7.57 30.83 -1.69
C ILE A 40 7.79 31.34 -0.27
N GLU A 41 6.82 32.06 0.29
CA GLU A 41 6.88 32.59 1.66
C GLU A 41 7.04 31.47 2.69
N GLN A 42 6.26 30.38 2.54
CA GLN A 42 6.32 29.23 3.46
C GLN A 42 7.64 28.47 3.36
N ALA A 43 8.24 28.38 2.18
CA ALA A 43 9.55 27.75 2.00
C ALA A 43 10.66 28.60 2.61
N LEU A 44 10.67 29.93 2.40
CA LEU A 44 11.60 30.87 3.02
C LEU A 44 11.48 30.89 4.54
N LYS A 45 10.26 30.87 5.07
CA LYS A 45 10.01 30.78 6.52
C LYS A 45 10.53 29.47 7.11
N LEU A 46 10.34 28.37 6.40
CA LEU A 46 10.83 27.06 6.83
C LEU A 46 12.36 27.00 6.79
N GLU A 47 12.99 27.51 5.73
CA GLU A 47 14.44 27.64 5.61
C GLU A 47 15.02 28.45 6.78
N LYS A 48 14.46 29.65 7.04
CA LYS A 48 14.89 30.51 8.17
C LYS A 48 14.82 29.76 9.50
N GLN A 49 13.71 29.09 9.80
CA GLN A 49 13.55 28.31 11.03
C GLN A 49 14.56 27.16 11.15
N LEU A 50 14.89 26.49 10.04
CA LEU A 50 15.87 25.40 10.02
C LEU A 50 17.30 25.92 10.20
N LYS A 51 17.67 27.05 9.56
CA LYS A 51 18.98 27.70 9.71
C LYS A 51 19.21 28.28 11.10
N GLU A 52 18.18 28.85 11.70
CA GLU A 52 18.22 29.42 13.06
C GLU A 52 18.05 28.35 14.16
N GLY A 53 17.79 27.08 13.82
CA GLY A 53 17.57 26.02 14.81
C GLY A 53 16.23 26.12 15.57
N THR A 54 15.37 27.07 15.20
CA THR A 54 14.06 27.33 15.84
C THR A 54 12.94 26.39 15.33
N TYR A 55 13.22 25.58 14.33
CA TYR A 55 12.26 24.60 13.80
C TYR A 55 11.90 23.56 14.86
N LYS A 56 10.59 23.35 15.05
CA LYS A 56 10.02 22.25 15.84
C LYS A 56 8.99 21.52 14.97
N PRO A 57 9.06 20.19 14.86
CA PRO A 57 8.02 19.40 14.19
C PRO A 57 6.67 19.59 14.89
N ARG A 58 5.60 19.57 14.13
CA ARG A 58 4.24 19.56 14.71
C ARG A 58 3.87 18.15 15.14
N PRO A 59 3.10 17.99 16.22
CA PRO A 59 2.58 16.69 16.63
C PRO A 59 1.82 16.03 15.46
N PRO A 60 2.09 14.76 15.15
CA PRO A 60 1.38 14.06 14.10
C PRO A 60 -0.07 13.80 14.52
N LYS A 61 -1.00 13.89 13.57
CA LYS A 61 -2.41 13.58 13.82
C LYS A 61 -2.66 12.08 13.64
N LYS A 62 -3.12 11.41 14.70
CA LYS A 62 -3.53 10.00 14.66
C LYS A 62 -4.95 9.89 14.12
N PHE A 63 -5.21 8.89 13.29
CA PHE A 63 -6.55 8.56 12.78
C PHE A 63 -6.64 7.08 12.48
N GLU A 64 -7.86 6.56 12.49
CA GLU A 64 -8.09 5.14 12.27
C GLU A 64 -8.46 4.84 10.82
N ILE A 65 -7.79 3.86 10.23
CA ILE A 65 -8.16 3.25 8.96
C ILE A 65 -8.91 1.96 9.26
N THR A 66 -10.16 1.86 8.80
CA THR A 66 -11.02 0.70 9.07
C THR A 66 -10.98 -0.36 7.97
N HIS A 67 -10.48 -0.01 6.78
CA HIS A 67 -10.50 -0.90 5.63
C HIS A 67 -9.16 -0.88 4.87
N PRO A 68 -8.59 -2.02 4.41
CA PRO A 68 -9.10 -3.41 4.49
C PRO A 68 -8.97 -4.06 5.87
N LYS A 69 -8.12 -3.51 6.74
CA LYS A 69 -7.94 -3.93 8.14
C LYS A 69 -7.93 -2.70 9.03
N ARG A 70 -8.50 -2.82 10.22
CA ARG A 70 -8.46 -1.78 11.22
C ARG A 70 -7.02 -1.56 11.68
N ARG A 71 -6.53 -0.32 11.57
CA ARG A 71 -5.19 0.08 11.99
C ARG A 71 -5.14 1.58 12.28
N GLU A 72 -4.34 1.96 13.24
CA GLU A 72 -3.98 3.35 13.47
C GLU A 72 -3.03 3.82 12.36
N ALA A 73 -3.27 5.00 11.84
CA ALA A 73 -2.41 5.68 10.89
C ALA A 73 -2.10 7.08 11.39
N VAL A 74 -0.99 7.63 10.93
CA VAL A 74 -0.50 8.94 11.35
C VAL A 74 -0.36 9.86 10.15
N SER A 75 -0.81 11.09 10.27
CA SER A 75 -0.64 12.15 9.28
C SER A 75 0.28 13.23 9.80
N ILE A 76 1.39 13.42 9.12
CA ILE A 76 2.38 14.46 9.40
C ILE A 76 1.89 15.77 8.79
N ALA A 77 2.11 16.91 9.46
CA ALA A 77 1.80 18.23 8.94
C ALA A 77 2.50 18.49 7.60
N PHE A 78 1.85 19.19 6.66
CA PHE A 78 2.38 19.36 5.31
C PHE A 78 3.76 20.05 5.30
N ARG A 79 3.98 21.06 6.18
CA ARG A 79 5.27 21.71 6.38
C ARG A 79 6.37 20.71 6.74
N ASP A 80 6.09 19.84 7.70
CA ASP A 80 7.05 18.87 8.20
C ASP A 80 7.32 17.79 7.16
N ARG A 81 6.28 17.43 6.38
CA ARG A 81 6.43 16.54 5.22
C ARG A 81 7.37 17.13 4.16
N VAL A 82 7.31 18.45 3.91
CA VAL A 82 8.21 19.14 2.96
C VAL A 82 9.66 19.01 3.40
N TYR A 83 9.94 19.29 4.68
CA TYR A 83 11.28 19.14 5.24
C TYR A 83 11.79 17.70 5.22
N GLN A 84 10.98 16.76 5.73
CA GLN A 84 11.35 15.33 5.70
C GLN A 84 11.54 14.81 4.27
N ARG A 85 10.78 15.33 3.31
CA ARG A 85 10.93 14.99 1.91
C ARG A 85 12.26 15.52 1.36
N SER A 86 12.66 16.75 1.70
CA SER A 86 13.93 17.31 1.30
C SER A 86 15.10 16.51 1.87
N LEU A 87 15.08 16.25 3.17
CA LEU A 87 16.07 15.45 3.88
C LEU A 87 16.20 14.03 3.27
N ASN A 88 15.05 13.38 3.05
CA ASN A 88 15.04 12.03 2.48
C ASN A 88 15.57 11.99 1.04
N ASP A 89 15.02 12.83 0.15
CA ASP A 89 15.30 12.72 -1.28
C ASP A 89 16.71 13.13 -1.66
N ASN A 90 17.27 14.11 -0.93
CA ASN A 90 18.56 14.71 -1.28
C ASN A 90 19.74 14.00 -0.58
N VAL A 91 19.54 13.41 0.61
CA VAL A 91 20.65 12.82 1.37
C VAL A 91 20.36 11.42 1.89
N ILE A 92 19.27 11.21 2.67
CA ILE A 92 19.04 9.91 3.32
C ILE A 92 18.90 8.80 2.26
N TYR A 93 17.99 8.99 1.31
CA TYR A 93 17.72 7.97 0.29
C TYR A 93 18.97 7.62 -0.53
N PRO A 94 19.72 8.56 -1.12
CA PRO A 94 20.94 8.25 -1.87
C PRO A 94 21.96 7.44 -1.07
N ILE A 95 22.19 7.82 0.20
CA ILE A 95 23.20 7.17 1.04
C ILE A 95 22.73 5.79 1.49
N MET A 96 21.52 5.69 2.01
CA MET A 96 21.04 4.46 2.61
C MET A 96 20.81 3.33 1.57
N THR A 97 20.45 3.70 0.33
CA THR A 97 20.14 2.70 -0.70
C THR A 97 21.36 2.17 -1.46
N GLN A 98 22.54 2.73 -1.26
CA GLN A 98 23.77 2.31 -1.97
C GLN A 98 24.16 0.85 -1.68
N SER A 99 23.93 0.39 -0.44
CA SER A 99 24.29 -0.97 -0.03
C SER A 99 23.22 -2.00 -0.32
N PHE A 100 22.01 -1.59 -0.71
CA PHE A 100 20.90 -2.54 -0.83
C PHE A 100 21.15 -3.55 -1.94
N ILE A 101 20.96 -4.82 -1.61
CA ILE A 101 20.96 -5.88 -2.62
C ILE A 101 19.93 -5.64 -3.71
N HIS A 102 20.17 -6.17 -4.91
CA HIS A 102 19.20 -6.05 -6.01
C HIS A 102 17.81 -6.57 -5.63
N ALA A 103 17.77 -7.68 -4.89
CA ALA A 103 16.54 -8.37 -4.51
C ALA A 103 15.74 -7.73 -3.37
N ASN A 104 16.16 -6.56 -2.84
CA ASN A 104 15.35 -5.70 -2.00
C ASN A 104 14.47 -4.82 -2.89
N MET A 105 13.15 -5.16 -2.96
CA MET A 105 12.23 -4.63 -3.98
C MET A 105 11.28 -3.54 -3.49
N ALA A 106 11.37 -3.12 -2.21
CA ALA A 106 10.45 -2.13 -1.66
C ALA A 106 11.04 -0.73 -1.59
N CYS A 107 10.18 0.29 -1.72
CA CYS A 107 10.47 1.71 -1.43
C CYS A 107 11.69 2.31 -2.15
N GLN A 108 12.09 1.77 -3.28
CA GLN A 108 13.21 2.24 -4.09
C GLN A 108 12.75 2.70 -5.48
N LYS A 109 13.50 3.64 -6.08
CA LYS A 109 13.26 4.08 -7.46
C LYS A 109 13.46 2.91 -8.42
N GLY A 110 12.55 2.74 -9.38
CA GLY A 110 12.59 1.64 -10.35
C GLY A 110 12.20 0.28 -9.78
N LYS A 111 11.91 0.19 -8.48
CA LYS A 111 11.42 -1.02 -7.81
C LYS A 111 10.00 -0.82 -7.29
N GLY A 112 9.35 -1.90 -6.86
CA GLY A 112 7.96 -1.88 -6.38
C GLY A 112 7.31 -3.23 -6.60
N THR A 113 6.00 -3.30 -6.45
CA THR A 113 5.26 -4.58 -6.56
C THR A 113 5.49 -5.27 -7.91
N ASP A 114 5.48 -4.53 -9.02
CA ASP A 114 5.65 -5.11 -10.34
C ASP A 114 7.07 -5.69 -10.54
N ALA A 115 8.09 -4.99 -10.05
CA ALA A 115 9.47 -5.47 -10.10
C ALA A 115 9.67 -6.71 -9.22
N ALA A 116 9.09 -6.72 -8.02
CA ALA A 116 9.11 -7.87 -7.13
C ALA A 116 8.43 -9.10 -7.74
N GLU A 117 7.21 -8.94 -8.28
CA GLU A 117 6.50 -10.01 -8.95
C GLU A 117 7.27 -10.57 -10.16
N ASN A 118 7.97 -9.71 -10.91
CA ASN A 118 8.79 -10.11 -12.04
C ASN A 118 10.03 -10.88 -11.58
N LEU A 119 10.69 -10.44 -10.51
CA LEU A 119 11.84 -11.13 -9.94
C LEU A 119 11.47 -12.52 -9.44
N LEU A 120 10.31 -12.66 -8.77
CA LEU A 120 9.82 -13.98 -8.36
C LEU A 120 9.59 -14.90 -9.57
N ASP A 121 9.01 -14.39 -10.66
CA ASP A 121 8.83 -15.17 -11.89
C ASP A 121 10.18 -15.59 -12.51
N GLU A 122 11.19 -14.73 -12.46
CA GLU A 122 12.55 -15.04 -12.92
C GLU A 122 13.18 -16.13 -12.06
N PHE A 123 13.03 -16.05 -10.74
CA PHE A 123 13.50 -17.09 -9.82
C PHE A 123 12.81 -18.42 -10.05
N LEU A 124 11.48 -18.45 -10.24
CA LEU A 124 10.75 -19.67 -10.57
C LEU A 124 11.20 -20.29 -11.89
N LYS A 125 11.45 -19.48 -12.92
CA LYS A 125 11.96 -19.98 -14.22
C LYS A 125 13.40 -20.48 -14.11
N HIS A 126 14.24 -19.79 -13.31
CA HIS A 126 15.61 -20.22 -13.05
C HIS A 126 15.63 -21.54 -12.29
N TRP A 127 14.82 -21.63 -11.22
CA TRP A 127 14.66 -22.85 -10.44
C TRP A 127 14.21 -24.05 -11.28
N TYR A 128 13.21 -23.83 -12.13
CA TYR A 128 12.70 -24.89 -13.01
C TYR A 128 13.78 -25.48 -13.94
N ARG A 129 14.67 -24.65 -14.46
CA ARG A 129 15.76 -25.11 -15.32
C ARG A 129 16.75 -26.02 -14.61
N LEU A 130 16.93 -25.87 -13.32
CA LEU A 130 17.88 -26.61 -12.51
C LEU A 130 17.22 -27.83 -11.80
N HIS A 131 16.01 -27.67 -11.30
CA HIS A 131 15.38 -28.63 -10.38
C HIS A 131 13.96 -29.07 -10.83
N GLY A 132 13.47 -28.59 -11.96
CA GLY A 132 12.11 -28.89 -12.41
C GLY A 132 11.05 -28.30 -11.47
N LEU A 133 10.10 -29.14 -11.05
CA LEU A 133 9.05 -28.76 -10.09
C LEU A 133 9.39 -29.10 -8.64
N GLU A 134 10.51 -29.75 -8.42
CA GLU A 134 10.93 -30.18 -7.08
C GLU A 134 11.54 -29.02 -6.30
N GLY A 135 11.54 -29.14 -4.97
CA GLY A 135 12.06 -28.13 -4.05
C GLY A 135 10.97 -27.39 -3.29
N TYR A 136 11.45 -26.52 -2.41
CA TYR A 136 10.64 -25.87 -1.38
C TYR A 136 10.86 -24.37 -1.39
N VAL A 137 9.87 -23.64 -0.89
CA VAL A 137 9.95 -22.21 -0.60
C VAL A 137 9.77 -21.98 0.89
N LEU A 138 10.66 -21.19 1.48
CA LEU A 138 10.47 -20.58 2.78
C LEU A 138 9.91 -19.17 2.56
N GLN A 139 8.67 -18.94 3.01
CA GLN A 139 8.08 -17.61 3.11
C GLN A 139 8.11 -17.13 4.54
N CYS A 140 8.52 -15.88 4.76
CA CYS A 140 8.60 -15.25 6.06
C CYS A 140 7.86 -13.90 6.06
N ASP A 141 7.28 -13.58 7.21
CA ASP A 141 6.65 -12.29 7.52
C ASP A 141 7.10 -11.91 8.93
N ILE A 142 7.52 -10.68 9.15
CA ILE A 142 7.92 -10.21 10.48
C ILE A 142 6.68 -9.71 11.21
N ARG A 143 6.49 -10.18 12.44
CA ARG A 143 5.33 -9.85 13.25
C ARG A 143 5.33 -8.38 13.65
N GLY A 144 4.33 -7.63 13.14
CA GLY A 144 4.15 -6.23 13.53
C GLY A 144 5.39 -5.36 13.29
N TYR A 145 6.01 -5.47 12.13
CA TYR A 145 7.32 -4.89 11.82
C TYR A 145 7.48 -3.44 12.28
N TYR A 146 6.68 -2.52 11.75
CA TYR A 146 6.75 -1.12 12.14
C TYR A 146 6.31 -0.83 13.59
N PRO A 147 5.22 -1.42 14.12
CA PRO A 147 4.85 -1.25 15.52
C PRO A 147 5.87 -1.75 16.52
N ASN A 148 6.66 -2.77 16.19
CA ASN A 148 7.66 -3.37 17.07
C ASN A 148 9.08 -2.88 16.80
N MET A 149 9.28 -2.03 15.79
CA MET A 149 10.62 -1.52 15.46
C MET A 149 11.17 -0.68 16.62
N SER A 150 12.29 -1.11 17.19
CA SER A 150 13.01 -0.38 18.23
C SER A 150 13.56 0.93 17.69
N HIS A 151 13.32 2.04 18.40
CA HIS A 151 13.86 3.34 18.03
C HIS A 151 15.39 3.30 18.05
N LYS A 152 15.97 2.64 19.04
CA LYS A 152 17.43 2.43 19.14
C LYS A 152 18.01 1.76 17.89
N VAL A 153 17.39 0.67 17.41
CA VAL A 153 17.85 -0.06 16.22
C VAL A 153 17.78 0.81 14.96
N ALA A 154 16.70 1.58 14.81
CA ALA A 154 16.55 2.50 13.68
C ALA A 154 17.56 3.66 13.74
N GLU A 155 17.74 4.27 14.89
CA GLU A 155 18.72 5.36 15.12
C GLU A 155 20.15 4.86 14.87
N GLU A 156 20.53 3.69 15.39
CA GLU A 156 21.85 3.09 15.12
C GLU A 156 22.09 2.81 13.65
N THR A 157 21.04 2.38 12.93
CA THR A 157 21.10 2.13 11.49
C THR A 157 21.41 3.41 10.71
N PHE A 158 20.77 4.52 11.05
CA PHE A 158 21.05 5.83 10.47
C PHE A 158 22.44 6.35 10.86
N ARG A 159 22.78 6.28 12.16
CA ARG A 159 24.05 6.78 12.69
C ARG A 159 25.27 6.14 12.03
N LYS A 160 25.19 4.85 11.68
CA LYS A 160 26.28 4.11 11.02
C LYS A 160 26.57 4.58 9.60
N LYS A 161 25.59 5.14 8.90
CA LYS A 161 25.69 5.45 7.46
C LYS A 161 25.63 6.93 7.14
N LEU A 162 24.87 7.73 7.92
CA LEU A 162 24.67 9.13 7.64
C LEU A 162 25.82 10.00 8.18
N PRO A 163 26.17 11.10 7.47
CA PRO A 163 27.06 12.13 8.03
C PRO A 163 26.51 12.65 9.37
N PRO A 164 27.35 12.99 10.36
CA PRO A 164 26.92 13.38 11.70
C PRO A 164 25.85 14.45 11.71
N VAL A 165 26.02 15.51 10.93
CA VAL A 165 25.06 16.62 10.83
C VAL A 165 23.69 16.19 10.31
N ILE A 166 23.65 15.25 9.36
CA ILE A 166 22.39 14.71 8.80
C ILE A 166 21.76 13.73 9.78
N TYR A 167 22.57 12.97 10.50
CA TYR A 167 22.08 12.11 11.57
C TYR A 167 21.40 12.94 12.68
N GLU A 168 22.01 14.02 13.16
CA GLU A 168 21.41 14.92 14.15
C GLU A 168 20.06 15.48 13.69
N MET A 169 19.96 15.94 12.44
CA MET A 169 18.72 16.41 11.85
C MET A 169 17.64 15.30 11.81
N THR A 170 18.05 14.09 11.47
CA THR A 170 17.18 12.91 11.39
C THR A 170 16.71 12.48 12.77
N GLU A 171 17.64 12.36 13.73
CA GLU A 171 17.39 11.99 15.12
C GLU A 171 16.40 12.96 15.79
N LYS A 172 16.58 14.27 15.60
CA LYS A 172 15.66 15.28 16.12
C LYS A 172 14.22 15.04 15.64
N ILE A 173 14.03 14.73 14.35
CA ILE A 173 12.70 14.43 13.80
C ILE A 173 12.14 13.15 14.44
N LEU A 174 12.96 12.10 14.55
CA LEU A 174 12.53 10.82 15.10
C LEU A 174 12.09 10.97 16.56
N ARG A 175 12.88 11.62 17.39
CA ARG A 175 12.60 11.81 18.82
C ARG A 175 11.41 12.73 19.10
N GLU A 176 11.22 13.78 18.29
CA GLU A 176 10.12 14.72 18.49
C GLU A 176 8.79 14.24 17.93
N GLN A 177 8.78 13.29 16.99
CA GLN A 177 7.55 12.79 16.34
C GLN A 177 7.10 11.41 16.81
N TYR A 178 7.97 10.63 17.45
CA TYR A 178 7.66 9.27 17.90
C TYR A 178 8.01 9.12 19.37
N GLU A 179 7.00 8.79 20.16
CA GLU A 179 7.12 8.63 21.61
C GLU A 179 7.45 7.16 21.96
N GLY A 180 8.10 6.97 23.11
CA GLY A 180 8.43 5.65 23.63
C GLY A 180 9.72 5.07 23.06
N GLU A 181 9.90 3.76 23.21
CA GLU A 181 11.11 3.05 22.81
C GLU A 181 10.94 2.25 21.50
N LYS A 182 9.70 1.98 21.12
CA LYS A 182 9.32 1.17 19.96
C LYS A 182 8.15 1.78 19.21
N GLY A 183 8.12 1.50 17.93
CA GLY A 183 7.00 1.79 17.08
C GLY A 183 7.21 2.99 16.19
N TYR A 184 7.09 2.74 14.90
CA TYR A 184 7.03 3.75 13.87
C TYR A 184 5.78 3.60 13.03
N ASN A 185 5.30 4.70 12.49
CA ASN A 185 4.23 4.66 11.49
C ASN A 185 4.81 5.03 10.12
N PRO A 186 4.67 4.20 9.09
CA PRO A 186 5.27 4.42 7.77
C PRO A 186 4.61 5.56 6.98
N GLY A 187 4.21 6.63 7.67
CA GLY A 187 3.59 7.83 7.08
C GLY A 187 4.58 8.77 6.38
N SER A 188 5.87 8.63 6.62
CA SER A 188 6.93 9.36 5.91
C SER A 188 7.85 8.42 5.14
N GLN A 189 8.48 8.92 4.08
CA GLN A 189 9.46 8.16 3.31
C GLN A 189 10.72 7.86 4.11
N MET A 190 11.11 8.76 5.00
CA MET A 190 12.24 8.54 5.91
C MET A 190 12.04 7.28 6.76
N ILE A 191 10.83 7.09 7.33
CA ILE A 191 10.50 5.88 8.10
C ILE A 191 10.46 4.64 7.20
N GLN A 192 9.98 4.77 5.96
CA GLN A 192 10.01 3.64 5.00
C GLN A 192 11.45 3.24 4.69
N ILE A 193 12.37 4.20 4.47
CA ILE A 193 13.79 3.92 4.25
C ILE A 193 14.44 3.33 5.50
N ALA A 194 14.13 3.85 6.70
CA ALA A 194 14.56 3.21 7.95
C ALA A 194 14.18 1.73 7.99
N GLY A 195 12.91 1.44 7.69
CA GLY A 195 12.39 0.06 7.71
C GLY A 195 13.12 -0.87 6.76
N ILE A 196 13.41 -0.47 5.52
CA ILE A 196 14.17 -1.35 4.62
C ILE A 196 15.66 -1.43 4.96
N SER A 197 16.22 -0.39 5.59
CA SER A 197 17.64 -0.32 5.97
C SER A 197 17.98 -1.15 7.21
N VAL A 198 17.07 -1.27 8.15
CA VAL A 198 17.25 -2.09 9.38
C VAL A 198 17.48 -3.57 9.02
N LEU A 199 16.88 -4.04 7.95
CA LEU A 199 17.01 -5.42 7.45
C LEU A 199 18.08 -5.60 6.38
N ASP A 200 18.77 -4.53 5.96
CA ASP A 200 19.83 -4.61 4.94
C ASP A 200 20.97 -5.59 5.31
N PRO A 201 21.48 -5.59 6.56
CA PRO A 201 22.50 -6.58 6.94
C PRO A 201 21.98 -8.04 6.93
N MET A 202 20.67 -8.25 7.18
CA MET A 202 20.05 -9.57 7.01
C MET A 202 20.05 -10.01 5.55
N ASP A 203 19.73 -9.08 4.63
CA ASP A 203 19.73 -9.36 3.20
C ASP A 203 21.12 -9.83 2.74
N HIS A 204 22.19 -9.15 3.21
CA HIS A 204 23.57 -9.53 2.94
C HIS A 204 23.93 -10.88 3.56
N MET A 205 23.57 -11.12 4.81
CA MET A 205 23.75 -12.42 5.45
C MET A 205 23.13 -13.55 4.64
N VAL A 206 21.90 -13.39 4.17
CA VAL A 206 21.20 -14.41 3.37
C VAL A 206 21.87 -14.63 2.02
N LYS A 207 22.34 -13.57 1.37
CA LYS A 207 22.98 -13.68 0.04
C LYS A 207 24.41 -14.19 0.12
N GLU A 208 25.21 -13.70 1.06
CA GLU A 208 26.66 -13.86 1.11
C GLU A 208 27.10 -15.00 2.04
N GLN A 209 26.44 -15.17 3.20
CA GLN A 209 26.82 -16.21 4.17
C GLN A 209 25.98 -17.48 4.01
N LEU A 210 24.66 -17.34 3.75
CA LEU A 210 23.79 -18.49 3.52
C LEU A 210 23.72 -18.88 2.02
N HIS A 211 24.45 -18.18 1.17
CA HIS A 211 24.60 -18.46 -0.28
C HIS A 211 23.28 -18.67 -1.01
N THR A 212 22.21 -17.93 -0.62
CA THR A 212 20.86 -18.10 -1.17
C THR A 212 20.69 -17.27 -2.44
N LYS A 213 20.68 -17.92 -3.60
CA LYS A 213 20.52 -17.23 -4.90
C LYS A 213 19.10 -16.68 -5.09
N GLU A 214 18.09 -17.52 -4.92
CA GLU A 214 16.68 -17.21 -5.06
C GLU A 214 16.12 -16.67 -3.73
N PHE A 215 16.54 -15.46 -3.37
CA PHE A 215 16.07 -14.70 -2.22
C PHE A 215 15.60 -13.33 -2.67
N GLU A 216 14.40 -12.94 -2.25
CA GLU A 216 13.88 -11.58 -2.41
C GLU A 216 13.14 -11.10 -1.17
N ARG A 217 13.13 -9.79 -0.98
CA ARG A 217 12.41 -9.14 0.11
C ARG A 217 11.60 -7.94 -0.38
N TYR A 218 10.36 -7.86 0.08
CA TYR A 218 9.47 -6.73 -0.08
C TYR A 218 9.02 -6.22 1.30
N MET A 219 9.71 -5.23 1.85
CA MET A 219 9.53 -4.73 3.23
C MET A 219 9.84 -5.82 4.27
N ASP A 220 8.82 -6.24 5.02
CA ASP A 220 8.81 -7.29 6.03
C ASP A 220 8.47 -8.68 5.49
N ASP A 221 7.95 -8.76 4.26
CA ASP A 221 7.71 -10.02 3.55
C ASP A 221 8.95 -10.43 2.77
N PHE A 222 9.46 -11.64 2.97
CA PHE A 222 10.56 -12.18 2.18
C PHE A 222 10.43 -13.67 1.94
N GLN A 223 11.11 -14.15 0.91
CA GLN A 223 11.05 -15.54 0.49
C GLN A 223 12.35 -16.03 -0.13
N MET A 224 12.59 -17.33 0.00
CA MET A 224 13.75 -17.98 -0.58
C MET A 224 13.45 -19.44 -0.93
N PHE A 225 14.21 -19.98 -1.89
CA PHE A 225 14.06 -21.36 -2.33
C PHE A 225 15.17 -22.24 -1.77
N GLY A 226 14.91 -23.53 -1.65
CA GLY A 226 15.85 -24.56 -1.24
C GLY A 226 15.43 -25.93 -1.75
N GLU A 227 16.41 -26.83 -1.87
CA GLU A 227 16.19 -28.18 -2.36
C GLU A 227 15.50 -29.04 -1.31
N THR A 228 15.80 -28.83 -0.03
CA THR A 228 15.25 -29.62 1.08
C THR A 228 14.63 -28.74 2.16
N VAL A 229 13.77 -29.35 2.97
CA VAL A 229 13.15 -28.70 4.14
C VAL A 229 14.20 -28.38 5.20
N GLU A 230 15.17 -29.27 5.39
CA GLU A 230 16.24 -29.16 6.39
C GLU A 230 17.12 -27.95 6.07
N GLU A 231 17.50 -27.76 4.82
CA GLU A 231 18.25 -26.60 4.35
C GLU A 231 17.54 -25.29 4.68
N LEU A 232 16.25 -25.20 4.34
CA LEU A 232 15.44 -24.01 4.60
C LEU A 232 15.19 -23.81 6.09
N GLN A 233 15.13 -24.89 6.88
CA GLN A 233 15.02 -24.78 8.32
C GLN A 233 16.30 -24.21 8.95
N CYS A 234 17.48 -24.61 8.48
CA CYS A 234 18.75 -24.01 8.92
C CYS A 234 18.83 -22.52 8.58
N ARG A 235 18.45 -22.14 7.35
CA ARG A 235 18.39 -20.73 6.95
C ARG A 235 17.39 -19.93 7.79
N ARG A 236 16.21 -20.48 8.04
CA ARG A 236 15.21 -19.89 8.92
C ARG A 236 15.77 -19.65 10.32
N ASN A 237 16.44 -20.62 10.92
CA ASN A 237 17.00 -20.49 12.27
C ASN A 237 18.05 -19.37 12.33
N ALA A 238 18.92 -19.26 11.34
CA ALA A 238 19.91 -18.17 11.24
C ALA A 238 19.24 -16.79 11.16
N ILE A 239 18.19 -16.67 10.35
CA ILE A 239 17.41 -15.43 10.23
C ILE A 239 16.68 -15.11 11.53
N GLU A 240 16.10 -16.09 12.19
CA GLU A 240 15.38 -15.94 13.46
C GLU A 240 16.32 -15.45 14.56
N THR A 241 17.55 -15.99 14.65
CA THR A 241 18.60 -15.50 15.55
C THR A 241 18.92 -14.04 15.27
N TYR A 242 19.19 -13.68 14.00
CA TYR A 242 19.45 -12.30 13.60
C TYR A 242 18.33 -11.33 13.98
N LEU A 243 17.07 -11.72 13.76
CA LEU A 243 15.89 -10.90 14.05
C LEU A 243 15.69 -10.73 15.56
N ASN A 244 15.87 -11.81 16.35
CA ASN A 244 15.72 -11.78 17.81
C ASN A 244 16.72 -10.83 18.48
N GLU A 245 17.97 -10.77 17.99
CA GLU A 245 18.97 -9.80 18.46
C GLU A 245 18.55 -8.34 18.25
N ARG A 246 17.60 -8.09 17.36
CA ARG A 246 17.04 -6.77 17.02
C ARG A 246 15.61 -6.58 17.49
N GLU A 247 15.17 -7.44 18.41
CA GLU A 247 13.84 -7.41 19.02
C GLU A 247 12.69 -7.62 18.01
N PHE A 248 12.94 -8.30 16.89
CA PHE A 248 11.94 -8.75 15.95
C PHE A 248 11.66 -10.23 16.05
N GLU A 249 10.44 -10.63 15.70
CA GLU A 249 9.99 -12.00 15.67
C GLU A 249 9.40 -12.36 14.31
N LEU A 250 9.68 -13.57 13.81
CA LEU A 250 8.96 -14.12 12.67
C LEU A 250 7.51 -14.40 13.06
N HIS A 251 6.59 -14.11 12.13
CA HIS A 251 5.17 -14.37 12.39
C HIS A 251 4.85 -15.86 12.34
N PRO A 252 4.45 -16.51 13.47
CA PRO A 252 4.41 -17.98 13.61
C PRO A 252 3.44 -18.66 12.61
N LYS A 253 2.35 -17.98 12.21
CA LYS A 253 1.34 -18.54 11.29
C LYS A 253 1.60 -18.24 9.82
N LYS A 254 2.45 -17.26 9.51
CA LYS A 254 2.75 -16.85 8.13
C LYS A 254 4.12 -17.33 7.66
N THR A 255 5.04 -17.56 8.60
CA THR A 255 6.34 -18.16 8.29
C THR A 255 6.17 -19.66 8.11
N ARG A 256 6.46 -20.15 6.89
CA ARG A 256 6.23 -21.55 6.54
C ARG A 256 7.15 -22.01 5.42
N ILE A 257 7.47 -23.29 5.45
CA ILE A 257 8.15 -24.02 4.37
C ILE A 257 7.12 -24.92 3.70
N TYR A 258 7.07 -24.90 2.37
CA TYR A 258 6.15 -25.74 1.61
C TYR A 258 6.68 -25.95 0.18
N PRO A 259 6.21 -26.99 -0.55
CA PRO A 259 6.65 -27.28 -1.90
C PRO A 259 6.35 -26.15 -2.91
N ILE A 260 7.29 -25.82 -3.79
CA ILE A 260 7.13 -24.78 -4.83
C ILE A 260 5.93 -25.07 -5.74
N LYS A 261 5.63 -26.34 -6.00
CA LYS A 261 4.50 -26.80 -6.83
C LYS A 261 3.12 -26.38 -6.29
N GLU A 262 2.99 -26.06 -5.02
CA GLU A 262 1.75 -25.52 -4.45
C GLU A 262 1.43 -24.10 -4.93
N GLY A 263 2.46 -23.40 -5.45
CA GLY A 263 2.37 -22.00 -5.88
C GLY A 263 2.59 -21.01 -4.73
N ILE A 264 3.24 -19.93 -5.04
CA ILE A 264 3.71 -18.92 -4.08
C ILE A 264 2.76 -17.72 -4.07
N LYS A 265 2.17 -17.42 -2.91
CA LYS A 265 1.32 -16.24 -2.74
C LYS A 265 2.18 -15.03 -2.41
N PHE A 266 2.20 -14.04 -3.30
CA PHE A 266 2.99 -12.84 -3.13
C PHE A 266 2.29 -11.61 -3.73
N LEU A 267 2.26 -10.52 -3.02
CA LEU A 267 1.74 -9.20 -3.43
C LEU A 267 0.36 -9.20 -4.14
N GLY A 268 -0.51 -10.13 -3.75
CA GLY A 268 -1.89 -10.21 -4.26
C GLY A 268 -2.13 -11.23 -5.36
N PHE A 269 -1.07 -11.90 -5.81
CA PHE A 269 -1.13 -13.01 -6.77
C PHE A 269 -0.65 -14.32 -6.16
N THR A 270 -1.03 -15.42 -6.79
CA THR A 270 -0.38 -16.71 -6.63
C THR A 270 0.44 -16.98 -7.88
N HIS A 271 1.75 -17.07 -7.74
CA HIS A 271 2.69 -17.44 -8.80
C HIS A 271 2.80 -18.95 -8.84
N ARG A 272 2.46 -19.54 -9.95
CA ARG A 272 2.44 -21.00 -10.11
C ARG A 272 3.31 -21.42 -11.27
N LEU A 273 4.23 -22.32 -10.98
CA LEU A 273 5.07 -22.96 -11.97
C LEU A 273 4.30 -24.13 -12.60
N THR A 274 4.27 -24.20 -13.93
CA THR A 274 3.63 -25.27 -14.69
C THR A 274 4.63 -26.38 -15.00
N SER A 275 4.14 -27.56 -15.40
CA SER A 275 4.96 -28.70 -15.85
C SER A 275 5.83 -28.39 -17.09
N THR A 276 5.53 -27.30 -17.79
CA THR A 276 6.31 -26.83 -18.97
C THR A 276 7.29 -25.71 -18.63
N GLY A 277 7.49 -25.38 -17.34
CA GLY A 277 8.35 -24.30 -16.90
C GLY A 277 7.78 -22.88 -17.08
N LYS A 278 6.52 -22.76 -17.52
CA LYS A 278 5.84 -21.47 -17.61
C LYS A 278 5.35 -21.05 -16.22
N VAL A 279 5.61 -19.80 -15.86
CA VAL A 279 5.02 -19.21 -14.65
C VAL A 279 3.70 -18.53 -15.01
N ILE A 280 2.66 -18.78 -14.22
CA ILE A 280 1.36 -18.13 -14.32
C ILE A 280 1.03 -17.38 -13.02
N ARG A 281 0.53 -16.15 -13.14
CA ARG A 281 0.08 -15.32 -12.01
C ARG A 281 -1.43 -15.37 -11.93
N ILE A 282 -1.96 -15.82 -10.82
CA ILE A 282 -3.41 -15.95 -10.59
C ILE A 282 -3.79 -15.02 -9.43
N ILE A 283 -4.78 -14.16 -9.63
CA ILE A 283 -5.32 -13.34 -8.53
C ILE A 283 -5.93 -14.23 -7.46
N ASP A 284 -5.65 -13.94 -6.18
CA ASP A 284 -6.27 -14.65 -5.07
C ASP A 284 -7.81 -14.55 -5.18
N PRO A 285 -8.53 -15.68 -5.16
CA PRO A 285 -9.99 -15.72 -5.22
C PRO A 285 -10.67 -14.86 -4.13
N LYS A 286 -10.02 -14.68 -2.98
CA LYS A 286 -10.52 -13.79 -1.92
C LYS A 286 -10.58 -12.34 -2.37
N ASN A 287 -9.58 -11.87 -3.13
CA ASN A 287 -9.55 -10.51 -3.67
C ASN A 287 -10.69 -10.31 -4.68
N VAL A 288 -10.97 -11.29 -5.52
CA VAL A 288 -12.10 -11.26 -6.48
C VAL A 288 -13.43 -11.17 -5.74
N LYS A 289 -13.62 -11.97 -4.68
CA LYS A 289 -14.83 -11.95 -3.86
C LYS A 289 -15.02 -10.60 -3.16
N GLN A 290 -13.95 -10.03 -2.64
CA GLN A 290 -13.96 -8.71 -1.99
C GLN A 290 -14.32 -7.60 -2.99
N GLU A 291 -13.74 -7.64 -4.21
CA GLU A 291 -14.05 -6.64 -5.23
C GLU A 291 -15.52 -6.72 -5.68
N ARG A 292 -16.07 -7.92 -5.87
CA ARG A 292 -17.50 -8.07 -6.15
C ARG A 292 -18.38 -7.46 -5.06
N LYS A 293 -18.06 -7.72 -3.79
CA LYS A 293 -18.78 -7.13 -2.64
C LYS A 293 -18.67 -5.62 -2.62
N LYS A 294 -17.48 -5.08 -2.90
CA LYS A 294 -17.20 -3.65 -2.97
C LYS A 294 -18.02 -2.99 -4.08
N LEU A 295 -17.98 -3.53 -5.30
CA LEU A 295 -18.73 -2.99 -6.44
C LEU A 295 -20.25 -2.97 -6.17
N ARG A 296 -20.82 -4.06 -5.65
CA ARG A 296 -22.24 -4.11 -5.27
C ARG A 296 -22.60 -3.02 -4.25
N ARG A 297 -21.77 -2.83 -3.22
CA ARG A 297 -21.98 -1.76 -2.23
C ARG A 297 -21.91 -0.37 -2.87
N MET A 298 -20.92 -0.14 -3.74
CA MET A 298 -20.75 1.16 -4.40
C MET A 298 -21.90 1.48 -5.34
N VAL A 299 -22.39 0.51 -6.12
CA VAL A 299 -23.61 0.66 -6.94
C VAL A 299 -24.80 1.03 -6.05
N GLY A 300 -24.98 0.36 -4.90
CA GLY A 300 -26.02 0.72 -3.94
C GLY A 300 -25.91 2.16 -3.37
N LEU A 301 -24.67 2.70 -3.24
CA LEU A 301 -24.47 4.10 -2.85
C LEU A 301 -24.83 5.08 -3.98
N VAL A 302 -24.57 4.70 -5.23
CA VAL A 302 -25.00 5.50 -6.40
C VAL A 302 -26.52 5.61 -6.45
N LYS A 303 -27.25 4.51 -6.22
CA LYS A 303 -28.70 4.50 -6.13
C LYS A 303 -29.27 5.46 -5.07
N LYS A 304 -28.56 5.58 -3.95
CA LYS A 304 -28.93 6.50 -2.86
C LYS A 304 -28.48 7.94 -3.09
N GLY A 305 -27.92 8.29 -4.26
CA GLY A 305 -27.37 9.61 -4.54
C GLY A 305 -26.11 9.98 -3.74
N GLN A 306 -25.52 9.02 -3.03
CA GLN A 306 -24.37 9.24 -2.15
C GLN A 306 -23.01 9.07 -2.85
N MET A 307 -23.03 8.62 -4.11
CA MET A 307 -21.83 8.41 -4.93
C MET A 307 -22.14 8.60 -6.41
N THR A 308 -21.14 9.04 -7.21
CA THR A 308 -21.29 9.13 -8.66
C THR A 308 -20.91 7.82 -9.34
N ARG A 309 -21.60 7.47 -10.45
CA ARG A 309 -21.25 6.32 -11.29
C ARG A 309 -19.78 6.39 -11.76
N LYS A 310 -19.31 7.59 -12.15
CA LYS A 310 -17.92 7.83 -12.55
C LYS A 310 -16.91 7.29 -11.51
N LYS A 311 -17.20 7.49 -10.21
CA LYS A 311 -16.33 6.98 -9.12
C LYS A 311 -16.27 5.46 -9.06
N VAL A 312 -17.38 4.78 -9.34
CA VAL A 312 -17.44 3.31 -9.41
C VAL A 312 -16.65 2.81 -10.62
N ASP A 313 -16.84 3.45 -11.79
CA ASP A 313 -16.10 3.13 -13.02
C ASP A 313 -14.59 3.25 -12.83
N GLU A 314 -14.12 4.34 -12.18
CA GLU A 314 -12.70 4.55 -11.84
C GLU A 314 -12.15 3.44 -10.94
N CYS A 315 -12.90 3.06 -9.90
CA CYS A 315 -12.51 1.98 -9.00
C CYS A 315 -12.41 0.63 -9.72
N PHE A 316 -13.39 0.31 -10.57
CA PHE A 316 -13.38 -0.93 -11.33
C PHE A 316 -12.28 -0.94 -12.40
N LYS A 317 -12.01 0.20 -13.06
CA LYS A 317 -10.89 0.34 -13.99
C LYS A 317 -9.55 0.10 -13.30
N ALA A 318 -9.34 0.64 -12.11
CA ALA A 318 -8.13 0.43 -11.32
C ALA A 318 -7.94 -1.05 -10.95
N TRP A 319 -9.02 -1.74 -10.52
CA TRP A 319 -8.98 -3.17 -10.25
C TRP A 319 -8.65 -4.00 -11.51
N LYS A 320 -9.25 -3.67 -12.65
CA LYS A 320 -8.95 -4.35 -13.93
C LYS A 320 -7.49 -4.16 -14.34
N ALA A 321 -6.93 -2.96 -14.16
CA ALA A 321 -5.52 -2.69 -14.44
C ALA A 321 -4.59 -3.54 -13.57
N HIS A 322 -4.91 -3.69 -12.28
CA HIS A 322 -4.18 -4.62 -11.40
C HIS A 322 -4.36 -6.07 -11.87
N ALA A 323 -5.59 -6.50 -12.17
CA ALA A 323 -5.87 -7.86 -12.63
C ALA A 323 -5.15 -8.23 -13.93
N ALA A 324 -4.97 -7.27 -14.84
CA ALA A 324 -4.30 -7.47 -16.13
C ALA A 324 -2.80 -7.77 -16.01
N LYS A 325 -2.17 -7.51 -14.85
CA LYS A 325 -0.77 -7.89 -14.58
C LYS A 325 -0.57 -9.42 -14.47
N GLY A 326 -1.66 -10.16 -14.23
CA GLY A 326 -1.66 -11.62 -14.19
C GLY A 326 -2.34 -12.27 -15.38
N ASN A 327 -2.41 -13.61 -15.39
CA ASN A 327 -3.09 -14.41 -16.40
C ASN A 327 -4.62 -14.38 -16.22
N SER A 328 -5.21 -13.17 -16.26
CA SER A 328 -6.57 -12.92 -15.79
C SER A 328 -7.58 -12.55 -16.86
N THR A 329 -7.31 -12.73 -18.16
CA THR A 329 -8.21 -12.36 -19.28
C THR A 329 -9.62 -12.93 -19.10
N LYS A 330 -9.73 -14.24 -18.85
CA LYS A 330 -11.03 -14.90 -18.62
C LYS A 330 -11.74 -14.37 -17.38
N LEU A 331 -11.00 -14.02 -16.33
CA LEU A 331 -11.53 -13.44 -15.11
C LEU A 331 -12.06 -12.02 -15.36
N ILE A 332 -11.28 -11.19 -16.06
CA ILE A 332 -11.66 -9.82 -16.40
C ILE A 332 -12.96 -9.82 -17.23
N ASN A 333 -13.09 -10.72 -18.20
CA ASN A 333 -14.32 -10.85 -19.01
C ASN A 333 -15.54 -11.22 -18.14
N ARG A 334 -15.38 -12.17 -17.20
CA ARG A 334 -16.44 -12.52 -16.24
C ARG A 334 -16.81 -11.35 -15.33
N MET A 335 -15.81 -10.55 -14.90
CA MET A 335 -16.05 -9.39 -14.05
C MET A 335 -16.68 -8.23 -14.82
N ASN A 336 -16.34 -8.04 -16.09
CA ASN A 336 -17.04 -7.06 -16.96
C ASN A 336 -18.53 -7.40 -17.09
N LYS A 337 -18.86 -8.69 -17.34
CA LYS A 337 -20.26 -9.14 -17.38
C LYS A 337 -20.96 -8.89 -16.03
N TYR A 338 -20.35 -9.32 -14.93
CA TYR A 338 -20.88 -9.09 -13.58
C TYR A 338 -21.14 -7.60 -13.32
N TYR A 339 -20.19 -6.74 -13.70
CA TYR A 339 -20.31 -5.29 -13.52
C TYR A 339 -21.48 -4.71 -14.34
N ALA A 340 -21.64 -5.12 -15.59
CA ALA A 340 -22.75 -4.72 -16.44
C ALA A 340 -24.12 -5.18 -15.86
N ASP A 341 -24.17 -6.40 -15.34
CA ASP A 341 -25.41 -6.95 -14.76
C ASP A 341 -25.84 -6.18 -13.50
N LEU A 342 -24.91 -5.69 -12.68
CA LEU A 342 -25.24 -4.83 -11.51
C LEU A 342 -26.02 -3.55 -11.88
N TRP A 343 -25.83 -3.05 -13.11
CA TRP A 343 -26.55 -1.86 -13.60
C TRP A 343 -27.85 -2.21 -14.32
N LYS A 344 -28.01 -3.44 -14.84
CA LYS A 344 -29.26 -3.91 -15.48
C LYS A 344 -30.36 -4.28 -14.50
N GLU A 345 -30.00 -4.84 -13.35
CA GLU A 345 -30.96 -5.15 -12.28
C GLU A 345 -31.74 -3.90 -11.83
N ASP A 346 -31.21 -2.69 -12.06
CA ASP A 346 -31.86 -1.43 -11.76
C ASP A 346 -32.95 -1.04 -12.74
N GLN A 347 -32.71 -1.22 -14.01
CA GLN A 347 -33.70 -0.88 -15.04
C GLN A 347 -34.96 -1.71 -14.92
N LYS A 348 -34.87 -2.94 -14.40
CA LYS A 348 -36.04 -3.78 -14.13
C LYS A 348 -36.84 -3.28 -12.94
N HIS A 349 -36.18 -2.86 -11.85
CA HIS A 349 -36.87 -2.34 -10.67
C HIS A 349 -37.51 -0.95 -10.89
N GLU A 350 -36.89 -0.08 -11.67
CA GLU A 350 -37.48 1.19 -12.07
C GLU A 350 -38.73 0.97 -12.96
N HIS A 351 -38.62 0.05 -13.94
CA HIS A 351 -39.73 -0.26 -14.82
C HIS A 351 -40.93 -0.94 -14.08
N ASP A 352 -40.64 -1.83 -13.14
CA ASP A 352 -41.67 -2.46 -12.27
C ASP A 352 -42.31 -1.43 -11.30
N HIS A 353 -41.56 -0.41 -10.87
CA HIS A 353 -42.07 0.63 -9.98
C HIS A 353 -42.92 1.63 -10.74
N ASP A 354 -42.53 1.98 -11.95
CA ASP A 354 -43.32 2.88 -12.82
C ASP A 354 -44.57 2.18 -13.33
N GLN A 355 -44.55 0.89 -13.68
CA GLN A 355 -45.72 0.10 -14.03
C GLN A 355 -46.70 -0.05 -12.83
N LYS A 356 -46.17 -0.19 -11.59
CA LYS A 356 -47.04 -0.22 -10.40
C LYS A 356 -47.67 1.13 -10.10
N LYS A 357 -46.96 2.26 -10.33
CA LYS A 357 -47.53 3.60 -10.21
C LYS A 357 -48.64 3.85 -11.26
N GLU A 358 -48.37 3.56 -12.54
CA GLU A 358 -49.36 3.70 -13.60
C GLU A 358 -50.61 2.83 -13.38
N ASN A 359 -50.45 1.61 -12.85
CA ASN A 359 -51.56 0.73 -12.52
C ASN A 359 -52.35 1.23 -11.28
N CYS A 360 -51.70 1.89 -10.31
CA CYS A 360 -52.36 2.49 -9.16
C CYS A 360 -53.17 3.72 -9.58
N GLU A 361 -52.62 4.57 -10.43
CA GLU A 361 -53.33 5.76 -10.98
C GLU A 361 -54.51 5.38 -11.88
N ARG A 362 -54.40 4.28 -12.65
CA ARG A 362 -55.53 3.74 -13.45
C ARG A 362 -56.66 3.14 -12.62
N THR A 363 -56.37 2.61 -11.44
CA THR A 363 -57.38 2.09 -10.53
C THR A 363 -58.10 3.19 -9.74
N GLU A 364 -57.38 4.26 -9.36
CA GLU A 364 -57.99 5.41 -8.70
C GLU A 364 -58.82 6.30 -9.65
N GLY A 365 -58.44 6.36 -10.94
CA GLY A 365 -59.20 7.09 -11.98
C GLY A 365 -60.53 6.42 -12.34
N LYS A 366 -60.68 5.10 -12.20
CA LYS A 366 -61.93 4.37 -12.46
C LYS A 366 -62.94 4.41 -11.31
N GLY A 367 -62.50 4.81 -10.10
CA GLY A 367 -63.40 4.93 -8.93
C GLY A 367 -64.17 6.26 -8.84
N ARG A 368 -63.85 7.25 -9.66
CA ARG A 368 -64.49 8.60 -9.62
C ARG A 368 -65.57 8.83 -10.64
N HIS A 369 -65.93 7.85 -11.48
CA HIS A 369 -67.00 7.99 -12.51
C HIS A 369 -68.24 7.10 -12.27
N ALA A 370 -68.44 6.57 -11.09
CA ALA A 370 -69.60 5.76 -10.75
C ALA A 370 -70.32 6.33 -9.51
N GLY A 371 -70.93 7.52 -9.65
CA GLY A 371 -71.61 8.11 -8.52
C GLY A 371 -72.35 9.41 -8.80
N THR A 372 -73.11 9.53 -9.95
CA THR A 372 -74.13 10.55 -10.08
C THR A 372 -75.16 10.12 -11.15
N ALA A 373 -76.11 9.32 -10.79
CA ALA A 373 -77.41 9.25 -11.53
C ALA A 373 -78.44 8.61 -10.63
N GLY A 374 -79.50 9.37 -10.35
CA GLY A 374 -80.80 8.91 -9.72
C GLY A 374 -80.93 9.47 -8.34
N GLU A 375 -81.76 10.50 -8.17
CA GLU A 375 -83.22 10.43 -8.05
C GLU A 375 -83.82 11.85 -7.94
N ALA A 376 -84.64 12.14 -8.87
CA ALA A 376 -85.67 13.21 -8.72
C ALA A 376 -87.02 12.54 -8.85
N ALA A 377 -87.84 12.66 -7.80
CA ALA A 377 -89.32 12.68 -7.83
C ALA A 377 -89.80 12.50 -6.41
N GLY A 378 -90.53 13.49 -5.91
CA GLY A 378 -91.95 13.41 -5.87
C GLY A 378 -92.48 13.74 -4.48
N ASP A 379 -93.28 14.78 -4.46
CA ASP A 379 -94.53 14.95 -3.69
C ASP A 379 -94.58 15.48 -2.25
N THR A 380 -95.32 16.57 -2.29
CA THR A 380 -96.20 17.28 -1.33
C THR A 380 -95.55 18.12 -0.28
#